data_442d17899903dc33d12f4c85f40c9fef
#
_entry.id   442d17899903dc33d12f4c85f40c9fef
#
_cell.length_a   1.000
_cell.length_b   1.000
_cell.length_c   1.000
_cell.angle_alpha   90.00
_cell.angle_beta   90.00
_cell.angle_gamma   90.00
#
_symmetry.space_group_name_H-M   'P 1'
#
loop_
_entity.id
_entity.type
_entity.pdbx_description
1 polymer ?
#
loop_
_entity_poly.entity_id
_entity_poly.type
_entity_poly.pdbx_seq_one_letter_code
_entity_poly.pdbx_strand_id
1 'polypeptide(L)'
;MGDLKHTINIAATRSGLSAHVIRVWEKRYTGIKPSRTSSNRRLYSESDIEKLRLLKQATDLGCRIAHVAHLEVSELASLIARVHQDQSPEGSQPQAMEGQASSQISSADQAIDQILQAILLLDQVRIEQLLEKSMVEFGHQGMLCQVLAPLTRRMGEAWAAGRLTIPQEHAASATIKSFLFSRLRSFGNAAAAPRLLVATPSDQHHEIGAIMVASLAANLGWKPVYIGASVPAQEIASAAKQQSVHALALSLVYPHGDEQVIVDLESLRKALPDSIPILVGGQALSSYRQILGQIGAICCQSLGELQQSLRTLQSTVLGRKRLP
;
A
#
# COMPACT_ATOMS: atom_id res chain seq x y z
N MET A 1 29.55 22.44 14.88
CA MET A 1 29.12 22.01 13.52
C MET A 1 27.66 22.40 13.38
N GLY A 2 27.32 23.33 12.46
CA GLY A 2 25.91 23.76 12.30
C GLY A 2 25.08 22.64 11.72
N ASP A 3 23.98 22.35 12.39
CA ASP A 3 23.03 21.30 12.01
C ASP A 3 22.48 21.61 10.61
N LEU A 4 22.68 20.73 9.64
CA LEU A 4 22.22 20.91 8.27
C LEU A 4 20.70 20.95 8.26
N LYS A 5 20.10 22.01 7.71
CA LYS A 5 18.65 22.22 7.72
C LYS A 5 18.07 22.05 6.32
N HIS A 6 16.99 21.33 6.21
CA HIS A 6 16.38 20.89 4.96
C HIS A 6 14.98 21.44 4.77
N THR A 7 14.59 21.69 3.52
CA THR A 7 13.22 22.08 3.18
C THR A 7 12.25 20.89 3.33
N ILE A 8 10.94 21.19 3.40
CA ILE A 8 9.91 20.14 3.52
C ILE A 8 9.96 19.12 2.37
N ASN A 9 10.35 19.52 1.17
CA ASN A 9 10.45 18.62 0.03
C ASN A 9 11.58 17.60 0.23
N ILE A 10 12.71 18.01 0.75
CA ILE A 10 13.84 17.14 1.09
C ILE A 10 13.44 16.22 2.26
N ALA A 11 12.80 16.76 3.29
CA ALA A 11 12.30 15.95 4.41
C ALA A 11 11.29 14.91 3.95
N ALA A 12 10.37 15.25 3.05
CA ALA A 12 9.39 14.36 2.46
C ALA A 12 10.07 13.21 1.68
N THR A 13 11.00 13.54 0.77
CA THR A 13 11.73 12.54 -0.02
C THR A 13 12.53 11.58 0.87
N ARG A 14 13.22 12.10 1.89
CA ARG A 14 14.11 11.30 2.75
C ARG A 14 13.35 10.48 3.80
N SER A 15 12.22 10.96 4.28
CA SER A 15 11.36 10.21 5.23
C SER A 15 10.39 9.25 4.54
N GLY A 16 10.15 9.41 3.23
CA GLY A 16 9.15 8.65 2.49
C GLY A 16 7.70 9.06 2.82
N LEU A 17 7.50 10.24 3.42
CA LEU A 17 6.19 10.83 3.70
C LEU A 17 5.85 11.89 2.67
N SER A 18 4.56 12.16 2.44
CA SER A 18 4.16 13.34 1.67
C SER A 18 4.32 14.61 2.50
N ALA A 19 4.60 15.74 1.83
CA ALA A 19 4.68 17.05 2.50
C ALA A 19 3.37 17.41 3.23
N HIS A 20 2.23 16.90 2.75
CA HIS A 20 0.92 17.08 3.40
C HIS A 20 0.88 16.35 4.75
N VAL A 21 1.24 15.07 4.79
CA VAL A 21 1.27 14.27 6.01
C VAL A 21 2.20 14.89 7.05
N ILE A 22 3.40 15.33 6.65
CA ILE A 22 4.36 15.99 7.55
C ILE A 22 3.73 17.23 8.20
N ARG A 23 3.05 18.10 7.43
CA ARG A 23 2.38 19.30 7.96
C ARG A 23 1.25 18.98 8.93
N VAL A 24 0.48 17.90 8.63
CA VAL A 24 -0.60 17.47 9.52
C VAL A 24 -0.04 16.89 10.82
N TRP A 25 1.00 16.07 10.75
CA TRP A 25 1.66 15.51 11.93
C TRP A 25 2.30 16.60 12.81
N GLU A 26 2.96 17.58 12.20
CA GLU A 26 3.48 18.76 12.89
C GLU A 26 2.36 19.51 13.63
N LYS A 27 1.24 19.80 12.93
CA LYS A 27 0.14 20.62 13.47
C LYS A 27 -0.68 19.87 14.54
N ARG A 28 -0.96 18.57 14.33
CA ARG A 28 -1.89 17.82 15.20
C ARG A 28 -1.21 17.12 16.37
N TYR A 29 0.01 16.65 16.19
CA TYR A 29 0.64 15.76 17.16
C TYR A 29 1.90 16.35 17.79
N THR A 30 2.31 17.56 17.41
CA THR A 30 3.45 18.32 17.99
C THR A 30 4.76 17.51 18.14
N GLY A 31 4.83 16.33 17.53
CA GLY A 31 5.98 15.42 17.64
C GLY A 31 7.23 15.91 16.92
N ILE A 32 7.10 16.91 16.03
CA ILE A 32 8.18 17.52 15.27
C ILE A 32 8.00 19.01 15.31
N LYS A 33 9.09 19.73 15.63
CA LYS A 33 9.10 21.19 15.75
C LYS A 33 10.14 21.78 14.82
N PRO A 34 9.85 21.90 13.50
CA PRO A 34 10.81 22.44 12.55
C PRO A 34 11.15 23.88 12.90
N SER A 35 12.40 24.28 12.70
CA SER A 35 12.79 25.70 12.77
C SER A 35 12.18 26.47 11.58
N ARG A 36 12.15 27.79 11.66
CA ARG A 36 11.65 28.64 10.57
C ARG A 36 12.70 29.65 10.15
N THR A 37 12.73 29.96 8.85
CA THR A 37 13.53 31.06 8.30
C THR A 37 12.90 32.40 8.67
N SER A 38 13.62 33.50 8.44
CA SER A 38 13.09 34.87 8.53
C SER A 38 11.87 35.10 7.61
N SER A 39 11.77 34.36 6.50
CA SER A 39 10.61 34.33 5.58
C SER A 39 9.53 33.31 5.97
N ASN A 40 9.53 32.81 7.23
CA ASN A 40 8.56 31.88 7.78
C ASN A 40 8.49 30.51 7.10
N ARG A 41 9.52 30.10 6.36
CA ARG A 41 9.60 28.77 5.73
C ARG A 41 10.11 27.73 6.74
N ARG A 42 9.54 26.54 6.72
CA ARG A 42 9.92 25.39 7.58
C ARG A 42 11.27 24.83 7.18
N LEU A 43 12.11 24.57 8.19
CA LEU A 43 13.40 23.91 8.05
C LEU A 43 13.50 22.76 9.05
N TYR A 44 13.81 21.59 8.55
CA TYR A 44 13.92 20.34 9.27
C TYR A 44 15.40 19.99 9.48
N SER A 45 15.78 19.62 10.70
CA SER A 45 17.09 19.10 11.03
C SER A 45 17.24 17.61 10.57
N GLU A 46 18.45 17.08 10.61
CA GLU A 46 18.69 15.65 10.41
C GLU A 46 17.91 14.80 11.42
N SER A 47 17.84 15.25 12.67
CA SER A 47 17.08 14.60 13.74
C SER A 47 15.57 14.59 13.44
N ASP A 48 15.02 15.68 12.90
CA ASP A 48 13.62 15.74 12.50
C ASP A 48 13.33 14.74 11.37
N ILE A 49 14.23 14.64 10.39
CA ILE A 49 14.08 13.70 9.27
C ILE A 49 14.16 12.26 9.74
N GLU A 50 15.07 11.96 10.66
CA GLU A 50 15.19 10.62 11.25
C GLU A 50 13.94 10.27 12.06
N LYS A 51 13.43 11.20 12.88
CA LYS A 51 12.16 11.01 13.61
C LYS A 51 11.00 10.77 12.66
N LEU A 52 10.87 11.54 11.57
CA LEU A 52 9.85 11.33 10.53
C LEU A 52 9.95 9.94 9.91
N ARG A 53 11.18 9.47 9.63
CA ARG A 53 11.43 8.15 9.05
C ARG A 53 10.98 7.03 10.00
N LEU A 54 11.31 7.15 11.28
CA LEU A 54 10.90 6.18 12.30
C LEU A 54 9.39 6.20 12.56
N LEU A 55 8.77 7.37 12.58
CA LEU A 55 7.30 7.50 12.68
C LEU A 55 6.61 6.83 11.49
N LYS A 56 7.15 7.02 10.27
CA LYS A 56 6.65 6.29 9.10
C LYS A 56 6.80 4.78 9.29
N GLN A 57 7.96 4.29 9.72
CA GLN A 57 8.16 2.86 9.96
C GLN A 57 7.19 2.31 11.00
N ALA A 58 6.99 3.01 12.11
CA ALA A 58 6.03 2.61 13.13
C ALA A 58 4.60 2.56 12.57
N THR A 59 4.19 3.55 11.77
CA THR A 59 2.84 3.53 11.13
C THR A 59 2.73 2.45 10.07
N ASP A 60 3.79 2.15 9.33
CA ASP A 60 3.85 1.03 8.37
C ASP A 60 3.77 -0.35 9.06
N LEU A 61 4.14 -0.42 10.34
CA LEU A 61 3.97 -1.60 11.21
C LEU A 61 2.60 -1.63 11.92
N GLY A 62 1.71 -0.66 11.62
CA GLY A 62 0.35 -0.61 12.13
C GLY A 62 0.15 0.27 13.36
N CYS A 63 1.17 0.97 13.88
CA CYS A 63 1.03 1.90 15.01
C CYS A 63 0.25 3.16 14.58
N ARG A 64 -0.66 3.64 15.43
CA ARG A 64 -1.32 4.94 15.22
C ARG A 64 -0.38 6.08 15.51
N ILE A 65 -0.33 7.09 14.63
CA ILE A 65 0.52 8.26 14.81
C ILE A 65 0.27 8.98 16.15
N ALA A 66 -0.97 9.04 16.60
CA ALA A 66 -1.34 9.66 17.88
C ALA A 66 -0.61 9.04 19.09
N HIS A 67 -0.30 7.74 19.01
CA HIS A 67 0.35 7.00 20.10
C HIS A 67 1.89 7.07 20.04
N VAL A 68 2.45 7.34 18.88
CA VAL A 68 3.90 7.26 18.67
C VAL A 68 4.55 8.62 18.40
N ALA A 69 3.79 9.64 18.02
CA ALA A 69 4.33 10.94 17.65
C ALA A 69 5.11 11.66 18.78
N HIS A 70 4.73 11.39 20.03
CA HIS A 70 5.38 11.99 21.22
C HIS A 70 6.65 11.25 21.65
N LEU A 71 6.89 10.04 21.13
CA LEU A 71 8.06 9.24 21.47
C LEU A 71 9.34 9.86 20.91
N GLU A 72 10.44 9.71 21.62
CA GLU A 72 11.76 10.11 21.17
C GLU A 72 12.33 9.10 20.16
N VAL A 73 13.36 9.49 19.41
CA VAL A 73 13.98 8.67 18.36
C VAL A 73 14.42 7.29 18.89
N SER A 74 15.01 7.24 20.08
CA SER A 74 15.45 6.00 20.73
C SER A 74 14.28 5.08 21.11
N GLU A 75 13.18 5.65 21.58
CA GLU A 75 11.97 4.91 21.97
C GLU A 75 11.26 4.35 20.71
N LEU A 76 11.18 5.15 19.65
CA LEU A 76 10.65 4.71 18.35
C LEU A 76 11.48 3.57 17.77
N ALA A 77 12.81 3.67 17.78
CA ALA A 77 13.69 2.61 17.30
C ALA A 77 13.53 1.32 18.12
N SER A 78 13.41 1.44 19.45
CA SER A 78 13.18 0.29 20.34
C SER A 78 11.81 -0.35 20.11
N LEU A 79 10.76 0.45 19.88
CA LEU A 79 9.42 -0.03 19.54
C LEU A 79 9.43 -0.83 18.23
N ILE A 80 10.05 -0.26 17.19
CA ILE A 80 10.16 -0.90 15.87
C ILE A 80 10.94 -2.22 15.98
N ALA A 81 12.05 -2.25 16.73
CA ALA A 81 12.85 -3.46 16.93
C ALA A 81 12.03 -4.57 17.62
N ARG A 82 11.23 -4.24 18.64
CA ARG A 82 10.35 -5.20 19.32
C ARG A 82 9.30 -5.76 18.39
N VAL A 83 8.61 -4.92 17.62
CA VAL A 83 7.59 -5.38 16.65
C VAL A 83 8.20 -6.30 15.60
N HIS A 84 9.46 -6.10 15.20
CA HIS A 84 10.14 -7.01 14.28
C HIS A 84 10.53 -8.34 14.93
N GLN A 85 10.86 -8.37 16.23
CA GLN A 85 11.19 -9.60 16.95
C GLN A 85 9.96 -10.47 17.20
N ASP A 86 8.80 -9.87 17.49
CA ASP A 86 7.53 -10.58 17.68
C ASP A 86 6.98 -11.24 16.38
N GLN A 87 7.53 -10.90 15.21
CA GLN A 87 7.20 -11.53 13.93
C GLN A 87 8.07 -12.76 13.61
N SER A 88 8.98 -13.17 14.48
CA SER A 88 9.73 -14.44 14.36
C SER A 88 8.96 -15.59 15.01
N PRO A 89 8.82 -16.77 14.40
CA PRO A 89 7.98 -17.86 14.88
C PRO A 89 8.66 -18.71 15.95
N GLU A 90 9.09 -18.13 17.07
CA GLU A 90 9.46 -18.90 18.26
C GLU A 90 9.08 -18.16 19.55
N GLY A 91 8.02 -18.63 20.13
CA GLY A 91 7.66 -18.70 21.53
C GLY A 91 7.92 -17.54 22.46
N SER A 92 6.93 -16.66 22.67
CA SER A 92 6.67 -16.05 23.99
C SER A 92 5.28 -15.40 23.99
N GLN A 93 4.48 -15.65 25.00
CA GLN A 93 3.10 -15.18 25.17
C GLN A 93 3.06 -13.63 25.26
N PRO A 94 2.15 -12.95 24.55
CA PRO A 94 2.02 -11.50 24.58
C PRO A 94 1.08 -11.06 25.70
N GLN A 95 1.60 -10.60 26.83
CA GLN A 95 0.75 -10.08 27.92
C GLN A 95 0.55 -8.56 27.97
N ALA A 96 1.09 -7.76 27.02
CA ALA A 96 1.02 -6.29 27.12
C ALA A 96 0.47 -5.55 25.86
N MET A 97 0.05 -6.24 24.80
CA MET A 97 -0.38 -5.58 23.53
C MET A 97 -1.86 -5.75 23.20
N GLU A 98 -2.64 -6.51 23.94
CA GLU A 98 -4.07 -6.74 23.64
C GLU A 98 -4.91 -5.45 23.70
N GLY A 99 -4.60 -4.53 24.59
CA GLY A 99 -5.32 -3.26 24.70
C GLY A 99 -5.08 -2.28 23.53
N GLN A 100 -3.89 -2.32 22.93
CA GLN A 100 -3.55 -1.41 21.82
C GLN A 100 -4.03 -1.94 20.47
N ALA A 101 -3.92 -3.24 20.22
CA ALA A 101 -4.41 -3.89 19.01
C ALA A 101 -5.94 -3.82 18.92
N SER A 102 -6.66 -4.04 20.02
CA SER A 102 -8.13 -3.94 20.05
C SER A 102 -8.63 -2.51 19.83
N SER A 103 -7.94 -1.49 20.35
CA SER A 103 -8.30 -0.08 20.11
C SER A 103 -8.03 0.37 18.66
N GLN A 104 -7.03 -0.17 18.00
CA GLN A 104 -6.73 0.10 16.59
C GLN A 104 -7.77 -0.53 15.67
N ILE A 105 -8.16 -1.77 15.92
CA ILE A 105 -9.20 -2.47 15.17
C ILE A 105 -10.52 -1.69 15.27
N SER A 106 -10.92 -1.26 16.46
CA SER A 106 -12.16 -0.50 16.65
C SER A 106 -12.17 0.84 15.90
N SER A 107 -11.03 1.53 15.77
CA SER A 107 -10.99 2.83 15.07
C SER A 107 -10.95 2.67 13.55
N ALA A 108 -10.33 1.62 13.02
CA ALA A 108 -10.39 1.30 11.60
C ALA A 108 -11.80 0.89 11.18
N ASP A 109 -12.49 0.07 11.98
CA ASP A 109 -13.89 -0.28 11.76
C ASP A 109 -14.80 0.94 11.78
N GLN A 110 -14.60 1.88 12.72
CA GLN A 110 -15.34 3.14 12.72
C GLN A 110 -15.11 3.97 11.46
N ALA A 111 -13.87 4.03 10.96
CA ALA A 111 -13.57 4.72 9.72
C ALA A 111 -14.28 4.06 8.53
N ILE A 112 -14.27 2.73 8.45
CA ILE A 112 -14.94 1.96 7.41
C ILE A 112 -16.46 2.21 7.47
N ASP A 113 -17.07 2.15 8.65
CA ASP A 113 -18.50 2.39 8.83
C ASP A 113 -18.90 3.82 8.40
N GLN A 114 -18.08 4.83 8.75
CA GLN A 114 -18.32 6.21 8.31
C GLN A 114 -18.21 6.35 6.79
N ILE A 115 -17.25 5.67 6.14
CA ILE A 115 -17.12 5.67 4.69
C ILE A 115 -18.32 4.97 4.04
N LEU A 116 -18.77 3.83 4.56
CA LEU A 116 -19.95 3.13 4.05
C LEU A 116 -21.21 3.99 4.15
N GLN A 117 -21.39 4.75 5.24
CA GLN A 117 -22.50 5.70 5.35
C GLN A 117 -22.41 6.81 4.29
N ALA A 118 -21.22 7.36 4.04
CA ALA A 118 -21.02 8.36 2.99
C ALA A 118 -21.30 7.78 1.58
N ILE A 119 -20.96 6.50 1.35
CA ILE A 119 -21.28 5.79 0.11
C ILE A 119 -22.80 5.67 -0.10
N LEU A 120 -23.55 5.29 0.95
CA LEU A 120 -25.00 5.18 0.90
C LEU A 120 -25.67 6.52 0.58
N LEU A 121 -25.06 7.64 0.97
CA LEU A 121 -25.51 9.00 0.70
C LEU A 121 -25.00 9.58 -0.61
N LEU A 122 -24.17 8.85 -1.39
CA LEU A 122 -23.46 9.34 -2.59
C LEU A 122 -22.59 10.58 -2.31
N ASP A 123 -22.10 10.76 -1.08
CA ASP A 123 -21.28 11.88 -0.67
C ASP A 123 -19.79 11.62 -0.97
N GLN A 124 -19.40 11.84 -2.23
CA GLN A 124 -18.03 11.62 -2.72
C GLN A 124 -17.00 12.50 -1.99
N VAL A 125 -17.37 13.74 -1.65
CA VAL A 125 -16.49 14.66 -0.92
C VAL A 125 -16.21 14.12 0.48
N ARG A 126 -17.24 13.60 1.14
CA ARG A 126 -17.10 13.00 2.46
C ARG A 126 -16.25 11.72 2.43
N ILE A 127 -16.41 10.88 1.40
CA ILE A 127 -15.57 9.67 1.19
C ILE A 127 -14.11 10.09 1.12
N GLU A 128 -13.75 11.07 0.27
CA GLU A 128 -12.38 11.53 0.11
C GLU A 128 -11.79 12.10 1.41
N GLN A 129 -12.56 12.93 2.14
CA GLN A 129 -12.14 13.47 3.44
C GLN A 129 -11.86 12.37 4.47
N LEU A 130 -12.67 11.31 4.50
CA LEU A 130 -12.50 10.18 5.43
C LEU A 130 -11.29 9.33 5.04
N LEU A 131 -11.03 9.12 3.75
CA LEU A 131 -9.83 8.46 3.28
C LEU A 131 -8.56 9.27 3.61
N GLU A 132 -8.60 10.60 3.44
CA GLU A 132 -7.49 11.47 3.86
C GLU A 132 -7.26 11.41 5.38
N LYS A 133 -8.33 11.46 6.17
CA LYS A 133 -8.24 11.29 7.62
C LYS A 133 -7.62 9.95 8.00
N SER A 134 -8.03 8.87 7.34
CA SER A 134 -7.49 7.53 7.56
C SER A 134 -6.00 7.44 7.19
N MET A 135 -5.59 8.09 6.09
CA MET A 135 -4.17 8.16 5.72
C MET A 135 -3.32 8.91 6.76
N VAL A 136 -3.86 9.96 7.36
CA VAL A 136 -3.17 10.71 8.42
C VAL A 136 -3.09 9.88 9.69
N GLU A 137 -4.14 9.14 10.03
CA GLU A 137 -4.26 8.40 11.30
C GLU A 137 -3.49 7.09 11.30
N PHE A 138 -3.55 6.33 10.20
CA PHE A 138 -2.96 4.98 10.09
C PHE A 138 -1.68 4.95 9.22
N GLY A 139 -1.28 6.08 8.64
CA GLY A 139 -0.26 6.10 7.60
C GLY A 139 -0.74 5.51 6.28
N HIS A 140 0.11 5.57 5.24
CA HIS A 140 -0.27 5.10 3.90
C HIS A 140 -0.58 3.60 3.88
N GLN A 141 0.29 2.80 4.46
CA GLN A 141 0.14 1.35 4.49
C GLN A 141 -1.03 0.92 5.39
N GLY A 142 -1.15 1.50 6.59
CA GLY A 142 -2.25 1.21 7.49
C GLY A 142 -3.61 1.54 6.87
N MET A 143 -3.72 2.66 6.17
CA MET A 143 -4.93 3.03 5.42
C MET A 143 -5.26 1.97 4.34
N LEU A 144 -4.28 1.48 3.57
CA LEU A 144 -4.51 0.43 2.57
C LEU A 144 -4.95 -0.90 3.21
N CYS A 145 -4.24 -1.35 4.26
CA CYS A 145 -4.44 -2.67 4.84
C CYS A 145 -5.61 -2.74 5.82
N GLN A 146 -5.78 -1.71 6.67
CA GLN A 146 -6.76 -1.73 7.78
C GLN A 146 -8.08 -1.06 7.40
N VAL A 147 -8.10 -0.18 6.39
CA VAL A 147 -9.31 0.54 5.98
C VAL A 147 -9.75 0.15 4.57
N LEU A 148 -8.94 0.39 3.53
CA LEU A 148 -9.38 0.22 2.15
C LEU A 148 -9.61 -1.25 1.76
N ALA A 149 -8.72 -2.17 2.12
CA ALA A 149 -8.91 -3.58 1.77
C ALA A 149 -10.16 -4.19 2.44
N PRO A 150 -10.43 -3.97 3.76
CA PRO A 150 -11.69 -4.39 4.36
C PRO A 150 -12.90 -3.64 3.80
N LEU A 151 -12.80 -2.33 3.52
CA LEU A 151 -13.87 -1.54 2.93
C LEU A 151 -14.31 -2.11 1.57
N THR A 152 -13.37 -2.38 0.67
CA THR A 152 -13.70 -2.93 -0.66
C THR A 152 -14.38 -4.29 -0.58
N ARG A 153 -13.99 -5.14 0.38
CA ARG A 153 -14.67 -6.41 0.66
C ARG A 153 -16.08 -6.18 1.15
N ARG A 154 -16.29 -5.30 2.16
CA ARG A 154 -17.64 -4.98 2.68
C ARG A 154 -18.53 -4.34 1.61
N MET A 155 -17.97 -3.53 0.70
CA MET A 155 -18.69 -2.99 -0.46
C MET A 155 -19.18 -4.12 -1.38
N GLY A 156 -18.30 -5.06 -1.72
CA GLY A 156 -18.67 -6.23 -2.55
C GLY A 156 -19.75 -7.09 -1.90
N GLU A 157 -19.63 -7.37 -0.60
CA GLU A 157 -20.63 -8.10 0.18
C GLU A 157 -22.00 -7.35 0.26
N ALA A 158 -21.96 -6.04 0.43
CA ALA A 158 -23.14 -5.20 0.47
C ALA A 158 -23.82 -5.13 -0.90
N TRP A 159 -23.05 -5.04 -1.98
CA TRP A 159 -23.58 -5.08 -3.35
C TRP A 159 -24.21 -6.44 -3.67
N ALA A 160 -23.54 -7.54 -3.38
CA ALA A 160 -24.05 -8.90 -3.60
C ALA A 160 -25.34 -9.17 -2.80
N ALA A 161 -25.49 -8.55 -1.62
CA ALA A 161 -26.69 -8.62 -0.79
C ALA A 161 -27.78 -7.60 -1.19
N GLY A 162 -27.60 -6.82 -2.26
CA GLY A 162 -28.56 -5.79 -2.69
C GLY A 162 -28.68 -4.58 -1.75
N ARG A 163 -27.75 -4.42 -0.81
CA ARG A 163 -27.70 -3.30 0.15
C ARG A 163 -27.01 -2.06 -0.41
N LEU A 164 -26.24 -2.22 -1.50
CA LEU A 164 -25.63 -1.16 -2.29
C LEU A 164 -26.23 -1.19 -3.71
N THR A 165 -26.66 -0.03 -4.18
CA THR A 165 -27.11 0.13 -5.56
C THR A 165 -25.92 0.31 -6.50
N ILE A 166 -26.12 0.04 -7.81
CA ILE A 166 -25.09 0.24 -8.84
C ILE A 166 -24.51 1.67 -8.82
N PRO A 167 -25.35 2.75 -8.77
CA PRO A 167 -24.79 4.11 -8.71
C PRO A 167 -23.94 4.37 -7.46
N GLN A 168 -24.31 3.82 -6.30
CA GLN A 168 -23.55 3.98 -5.06
C GLN A 168 -22.18 3.28 -5.15
N GLU A 169 -22.15 2.04 -5.64
CA GLU A 169 -20.90 1.30 -5.86
C GLU A 169 -20.00 2.02 -6.88
N HIS A 170 -20.54 2.43 -8.02
CA HIS A 170 -19.77 3.10 -9.07
C HIS A 170 -19.20 4.44 -8.61
N ALA A 171 -19.98 5.26 -7.91
CA ALA A 171 -19.53 6.53 -7.35
C ALA A 171 -18.41 6.33 -6.33
N ALA A 172 -18.57 5.34 -5.43
CA ALA A 172 -17.55 5.00 -4.43
C ALA A 172 -16.27 4.48 -5.10
N SER A 173 -16.39 3.55 -6.03
CA SER A 173 -15.25 2.99 -6.78
C SER A 173 -14.51 4.06 -7.56
N ALA A 174 -15.20 4.98 -8.22
CA ALA A 174 -14.59 6.10 -8.93
C ALA A 174 -13.81 7.03 -7.97
N THR A 175 -14.40 7.37 -6.82
CA THR A 175 -13.78 8.23 -5.80
C THR A 175 -12.53 7.57 -5.21
N ILE A 176 -12.61 6.30 -4.82
CA ILE A 176 -11.48 5.53 -4.28
C ILE A 176 -10.35 5.44 -5.32
N LYS A 177 -10.66 5.14 -6.58
CA LYS A 177 -9.67 5.10 -7.66
C LYS A 177 -8.98 6.44 -7.86
N SER A 178 -9.75 7.53 -7.95
CA SER A 178 -9.22 8.89 -8.08
C SER A 178 -8.28 9.25 -6.93
N PHE A 179 -8.70 8.96 -5.70
CA PHE A 179 -7.90 9.16 -4.49
C PHE A 179 -6.56 8.41 -4.57
N LEU A 180 -6.58 7.13 -4.91
CA LEU A 180 -5.36 6.31 -5.03
C LEU A 180 -4.44 6.82 -6.15
N PHE A 181 -4.97 7.14 -7.33
CA PHE A 181 -4.17 7.66 -8.44
C PHE A 181 -3.52 9.00 -8.14
N SER A 182 -4.20 9.89 -7.43
CA SER A 182 -3.62 11.18 -7.03
C SER A 182 -2.38 11.00 -6.15
N ARG A 183 -2.31 9.90 -5.38
CA ARG A 183 -1.20 9.58 -4.47
C ARG A 183 -0.05 8.83 -5.16
N LEU A 184 -0.33 8.03 -6.18
CA LEU A 184 0.72 7.35 -6.96
C LEU A 184 1.74 8.33 -7.57
N ARG A 185 1.29 9.51 -7.98
CA ARG A 185 2.16 10.56 -8.55
C ARG A 185 3.11 11.21 -7.55
N SER A 186 2.85 11.07 -6.25
CA SER A 186 3.59 11.75 -5.18
C SER A 186 4.84 10.99 -4.73
N PHE A 187 5.02 9.73 -5.13
CA PHE A 187 6.19 8.94 -4.79
C PHE A 187 7.29 9.16 -5.82
N GLY A 188 8.46 9.66 -5.35
CA GLY A 188 9.54 10.12 -6.19
C GLY A 188 10.11 9.05 -7.14
N ASN A 189 10.51 9.51 -8.33
CA ASN A 189 11.17 8.71 -9.35
C ASN A 189 12.66 8.53 -9.02
N ALA A 190 13.03 7.59 -8.16
CA ALA A 190 14.42 7.16 -8.11
C ALA A 190 14.76 6.40 -9.41
N ALA A 191 15.73 6.90 -10.18
CA ALA A 191 16.11 6.31 -11.47
C ALA A 191 16.49 4.83 -11.38
N ALA A 192 16.95 4.37 -10.21
CA ALA A 192 17.38 3.00 -9.94
C ALA A 192 16.30 2.10 -9.33
N ALA A 193 15.05 2.60 -9.11
CA ALA A 193 13.99 1.83 -8.50
C ALA A 193 13.58 0.62 -9.35
N PRO A 194 13.34 -0.57 -8.75
CA PRO A 194 12.83 -1.72 -9.49
C PRO A 194 11.42 -1.43 -10.01
N ARG A 195 11.09 -1.96 -11.19
CA ARG A 195 9.80 -1.75 -11.83
C ARG A 195 8.86 -2.93 -11.56
N LEU A 196 7.63 -2.63 -11.18
CA LEU A 196 6.55 -3.60 -10.99
C LEU A 196 5.45 -3.31 -12.00
N LEU A 197 5.15 -4.25 -12.92
CA LEU A 197 3.94 -4.16 -13.73
C LEU A 197 2.75 -4.59 -12.90
N VAL A 198 1.64 -3.87 -13.01
CA VAL A 198 0.41 -4.19 -12.28
C VAL A 198 -0.77 -4.16 -13.23
N ALA A 199 -1.58 -5.22 -13.24
CA ALA A 199 -2.75 -5.36 -14.11
C ALA A 199 -3.81 -6.28 -13.49
N THR A 200 -4.98 -6.35 -14.13
CA THR A 200 -5.88 -7.49 -14.01
C THR A 200 -5.97 -8.19 -15.36
N PRO A 201 -6.01 -9.55 -15.41
CA PRO A 201 -6.16 -10.30 -16.67
C PRO A 201 -7.51 -10.03 -17.35
N SER A 202 -7.69 -10.60 -18.56
CA SER A 202 -8.97 -10.53 -19.31
C SER A 202 -10.15 -10.85 -18.40
N ASP A 203 -11.25 -10.14 -18.59
CA ASP A 203 -12.53 -10.25 -17.89
C ASP A 203 -12.49 -9.98 -16.37
N GLN A 204 -11.32 -9.64 -15.82
CA GLN A 204 -11.16 -9.18 -14.45
C GLN A 204 -11.31 -7.64 -14.38
N HIS A 205 -12.55 -7.16 -14.22
CA HIS A 205 -12.86 -5.72 -14.22
C HIS A 205 -12.67 -5.01 -12.88
N HIS A 206 -12.53 -5.77 -11.77
CA HIS A 206 -12.35 -5.23 -10.42
C HIS A 206 -10.90 -4.78 -10.19
N GLU A 207 -10.61 -3.51 -10.47
CA GLU A 207 -9.25 -2.96 -10.52
C GLU A 207 -8.76 -2.29 -9.22
N ILE A 208 -9.63 -2.00 -8.25
CA ILE A 208 -9.23 -1.29 -7.01
C ILE A 208 -8.11 -2.06 -6.29
N GLY A 209 -8.18 -3.39 -6.25
CA GLY A 209 -7.13 -4.24 -5.70
C GLY A 209 -5.78 -4.03 -6.39
N ALA A 210 -5.76 -4.01 -7.71
CA ALA A 210 -4.55 -3.75 -8.49
C ALA A 210 -3.98 -2.34 -8.23
N ILE A 211 -4.85 -1.32 -8.13
CA ILE A 211 -4.41 0.06 -7.83
C ILE A 211 -3.85 0.15 -6.40
N MET A 212 -4.45 -0.57 -5.42
CA MET A 212 -3.89 -0.67 -4.06
C MET A 212 -2.49 -1.31 -4.08
N VAL A 213 -2.29 -2.37 -4.88
CA VAL A 213 -0.97 -3.01 -5.09
C VAL A 213 0.03 -2.01 -5.64
N ALA A 214 -0.33 -1.25 -6.68
CA ALA A 214 0.53 -0.21 -7.25
C ALA A 214 0.88 0.86 -6.21
N SER A 215 -0.11 1.29 -5.42
CA SER A 215 0.06 2.29 -4.36
C SER A 215 0.98 1.80 -3.23
N LEU A 216 0.82 0.54 -2.80
CA LEU A 216 1.69 -0.10 -1.82
C LEU A 216 3.14 -0.23 -2.35
N ALA A 217 3.30 -0.70 -3.58
CA ALA A 217 4.60 -0.86 -4.22
C ALA A 217 5.36 0.49 -4.32
N ALA A 218 4.66 1.57 -4.72
CA ALA A 218 5.24 2.91 -4.75
C ALA A 218 5.74 3.36 -3.37
N ASN A 219 4.98 3.09 -2.31
CA ASN A 219 5.37 3.40 -0.92
C ASN A 219 6.59 2.59 -0.45
N LEU A 220 6.81 1.39 -1.02
CA LEU A 220 7.98 0.54 -0.76
C LEU A 220 9.20 0.89 -1.62
N GLY A 221 9.12 1.91 -2.48
CA GLY A 221 10.22 2.35 -3.32
C GLY A 221 10.33 1.60 -4.66
N TRP A 222 9.27 0.87 -5.07
CA TRP A 222 9.14 0.36 -6.42
C TRP A 222 8.63 1.46 -7.36
N LYS A 223 8.88 1.28 -8.66
CA LYS A 223 8.26 2.06 -9.73
C LYS A 223 7.11 1.25 -10.33
N PRO A 224 5.85 1.42 -9.87
CA PRO A 224 4.72 0.70 -10.43
C PRO A 224 4.39 1.22 -11.82
N VAL A 225 4.06 0.30 -12.72
CA VAL A 225 3.51 0.54 -14.04
C VAL A 225 2.13 -0.12 -14.08
N TYR A 226 1.10 0.64 -13.77
CA TYR A 226 -0.28 0.16 -13.83
C TYR A 226 -0.80 0.31 -15.26
N ILE A 227 -1.24 -0.78 -15.87
CA ILE A 227 -1.70 -0.82 -17.27
C ILE A 227 -3.20 -1.04 -17.45
N GLY A 228 -3.95 -1.06 -16.34
CA GLY A 228 -5.42 -1.12 -16.39
C GLY A 228 -5.99 -2.48 -16.01
N ALA A 229 -7.31 -2.56 -16.19
CA ALA A 229 -8.10 -3.76 -15.93
C ALA A 229 -8.43 -4.49 -17.22
N SER A 230 -8.73 -5.79 -17.10
CA SER A 230 -9.16 -6.65 -18.23
C SER A 230 -8.18 -6.60 -19.40
N VAL A 231 -6.88 -6.82 -19.13
CA VAL A 231 -5.81 -6.77 -20.14
C VAL A 231 -5.48 -8.18 -20.60
N PRO A 232 -5.46 -8.45 -21.93
CA PRO A 232 -5.09 -9.76 -22.47
C PRO A 232 -3.68 -10.19 -22.08
N ALA A 233 -3.47 -11.49 -21.87
CA ALA A 233 -2.20 -12.07 -21.41
C ALA A 233 -1.01 -11.67 -22.30
N GLN A 234 -1.17 -11.63 -23.61
CA GLN A 234 -0.13 -11.25 -24.57
C GLN A 234 0.26 -9.77 -24.44
N GLU A 235 -0.73 -8.90 -24.19
CA GLU A 235 -0.49 -7.47 -23.98
C GLU A 235 0.22 -7.22 -22.65
N ILE A 236 -0.14 -7.95 -21.58
CA ILE A 236 0.57 -7.91 -20.31
C ILE A 236 2.05 -8.33 -20.52
N ALA A 237 2.29 -9.43 -21.25
CA ALA A 237 3.64 -9.91 -21.52
C ALA A 237 4.45 -8.92 -22.36
N SER A 238 3.82 -8.31 -23.37
CA SER A 238 4.42 -7.28 -24.24
C SER A 238 4.82 -6.05 -23.41
N ALA A 239 3.92 -5.52 -22.59
CA ALA A 239 4.16 -4.39 -21.71
C ALA A 239 5.27 -4.70 -20.69
N ALA A 240 5.30 -5.90 -20.13
CA ALA A 240 6.34 -6.32 -19.20
C ALA A 240 7.74 -6.29 -19.83
N LYS A 241 7.87 -6.77 -21.07
CA LYS A 241 9.12 -6.73 -21.84
C LYS A 241 9.50 -5.29 -22.19
N GLN A 242 8.56 -4.52 -22.74
CA GLN A 242 8.79 -3.12 -23.13
C GLN A 242 9.26 -2.26 -21.95
N GLN A 243 8.66 -2.44 -20.79
CA GLN A 243 8.98 -1.69 -19.59
C GLN A 243 10.18 -2.26 -18.82
N SER A 244 10.76 -3.40 -19.26
CA SER A 244 11.86 -4.09 -18.58
C SER A 244 11.56 -4.25 -17.09
N VAL A 245 10.41 -4.83 -16.77
CA VAL A 245 9.97 -4.95 -15.37
C VAL A 245 10.74 -6.04 -14.63
N HIS A 246 10.81 -5.91 -13.33
CA HIS A 246 11.50 -6.85 -12.44
C HIS A 246 10.53 -7.83 -11.79
N ALA A 247 9.25 -7.52 -11.78
CA ALA A 247 8.17 -8.38 -11.31
C ALA A 247 6.83 -7.96 -11.94
N LEU A 248 5.87 -8.88 -11.95
CA LEU A 248 4.48 -8.68 -12.37
C LEU A 248 3.56 -8.94 -11.19
N ALA A 249 2.56 -8.10 -10.96
CA ALA A 249 1.51 -8.32 -9.99
C ALA A 249 0.14 -8.34 -10.67
N LEU A 250 -0.65 -9.37 -10.38
CA LEU A 250 -2.00 -9.56 -10.92
C LEU A 250 -3.02 -9.58 -9.79
N SER A 251 -4.19 -8.98 -10.03
CA SER A 251 -5.34 -9.04 -9.13
C SER A 251 -6.46 -9.87 -9.74
N LEU A 252 -6.88 -10.94 -9.05
CA LEU A 252 -7.96 -11.84 -9.44
C LEU A 252 -9.09 -11.73 -8.42
N VAL A 253 -10.23 -11.16 -8.81
CA VAL A 253 -11.35 -10.91 -7.90
C VAL A 253 -12.62 -11.63 -8.33
N TYR A 254 -13.05 -11.46 -9.55
CA TYR A 254 -14.25 -12.04 -10.15
C TYR A 254 -14.14 -12.01 -11.69
N PRO A 255 -14.58 -13.07 -12.41
CA PRO A 255 -15.27 -14.27 -11.94
C PRO A 255 -14.35 -15.27 -11.20
N HIS A 256 -14.98 -16.19 -10.47
CA HIS A 256 -14.29 -17.30 -9.81
C HIS A 256 -14.27 -18.53 -10.71
N GLY A 257 -13.09 -19.15 -10.89
CA GLY A 257 -12.95 -20.43 -11.60
C GLY A 257 -13.25 -20.38 -13.10
N ASP A 258 -13.06 -19.25 -13.74
CA ASP A 258 -13.22 -19.06 -15.18
C ASP A 258 -12.09 -19.78 -15.94
N GLU A 259 -12.43 -20.65 -16.88
CA GLU A 259 -11.47 -21.42 -17.69
C GLU A 259 -10.62 -20.49 -18.58
N GLN A 260 -11.18 -19.38 -19.07
CA GLN A 260 -10.41 -18.43 -19.88
C GLN A 260 -9.28 -17.78 -19.06
N VAL A 261 -9.52 -17.46 -17.80
CA VAL A 261 -8.47 -16.93 -16.89
C VAL A 261 -7.35 -17.95 -16.71
N ILE A 262 -7.67 -19.24 -16.64
CA ILE A 262 -6.67 -20.32 -16.55
C ILE A 262 -5.80 -20.33 -17.80
N VAL A 263 -6.40 -20.31 -19.00
CA VAL A 263 -5.70 -20.27 -20.29
C VAL A 263 -4.83 -19.01 -20.39
N ASP A 264 -5.34 -17.87 -19.95
CA ASP A 264 -4.62 -16.61 -19.96
C ASP A 264 -3.40 -16.64 -19.04
N LEU A 265 -3.50 -17.20 -17.84
CA LEU A 265 -2.39 -17.35 -16.88
C LEU A 265 -1.29 -18.27 -17.43
N GLU A 266 -1.66 -19.39 -18.07
CA GLU A 266 -0.69 -20.28 -18.73
C GLU A 266 0.02 -19.57 -19.89
N SER A 267 -0.75 -18.90 -20.75
CA SER A 267 -0.23 -18.16 -21.91
C SER A 267 0.72 -17.05 -21.46
N LEU A 268 0.36 -16.34 -20.39
CA LEU A 268 1.18 -15.30 -19.79
C LEU A 268 2.51 -15.84 -19.28
N ARG A 269 2.49 -16.98 -18.54
CA ARG A 269 3.75 -17.59 -18.04
C ARG A 269 4.65 -18.02 -19.18
N LYS A 270 4.09 -18.63 -20.24
CA LYS A 270 4.84 -19.04 -21.43
C LYS A 270 5.47 -17.85 -22.19
N ALA A 271 4.77 -16.70 -22.19
CA ALA A 271 5.22 -15.49 -22.89
C ALA A 271 6.25 -14.66 -22.10
N LEU A 272 6.34 -14.84 -20.78
CA LEU A 272 7.27 -14.12 -19.91
C LEU A 272 8.57 -14.90 -19.67
N PRO A 273 9.72 -14.25 -19.53
CA PRO A 273 10.93 -14.88 -19.01
C PRO A 273 10.74 -15.45 -17.61
N ASP A 274 11.34 -16.62 -17.31
CA ASP A 274 11.28 -17.24 -15.98
C ASP A 274 11.85 -16.37 -14.87
N SER A 275 12.74 -15.45 -15.23
CA SER A 275 13.35 -14.49 -14.31
C SER A 275 12.37 -13.42 -13.79
N ILE A 276 11.20 -13.28 -14.39
CA ILE A 276 10.17 -12.34 -13.95
C ILE A 276 9.17 -13.09 -13.03
N PRO A 277 9.22 -12.87 -11.70
CA PRO A 277 8.25 -13.45 -10.78
C PRO A 277 6.87 -12.85 -11.01
N ILE A 278 5.83 -13.71 -10.89
CA ILE A 278 4.42 -13.33 -10.96
C ILE A 278 3.86 -13.39 -9.54
N LEU A 279 3.45 -12.25 -9.00
CA LEU A 279 2.70 -12.17 -7.73
C LEU A 279 1.22 -12.10 -8.07
N VAL A 280 0.40 -12.86 -7.37
CA VAL A 280 -1.04 -12.87 -7.59
C VAL A 280 -1.78 -12.70 -6.28
N GLY A 281 -2.72 -11.76 -6.26
CA GLY A 281 -3.59 -11.47 -5.13
C GLY A 281 -5.05 -11.37 -5.56
N GLY A 282 -5.95 -11.19 -4.58
CA GLY A 282 -7.38 -10.99 -4.81
C GLY A 282 -8.25 -12.11 -4.25
N GLN A 283 -9.57 -11.87 -4.21
CA GLN A 283 -10.51 -12.76 -3.54
C GLN A 283 -10.70 -14.11 -4.27
N ALA A 284 -10.39 -14.19 -5.57
CA ALA A 284 -10.53 -15.41 -6.36
C ALA A 284 -9.33 -16.36 -6.30
N LEU A 285 -8.28 -16.07 -5.52
CA LEU A 285 -7.06 -16.90 -5.44
C LEU A 285 -7.33 -18.39 -5.23
N SER A 286 -8.25 -18.74 -4.34
CA SER A 286 -8.58 -20.13 -4.02
C SER A 286 -9.10 -20.91 -5.24
N SER A 287 -9.83 -20.25 -6.12
CA SER A 287 -10.41 -20.85 -7.34
C SER A 287 -9.36 -21.15 -8.41
N TYR A 288 -8.21 -20.51 -8.36
CA TYR A 288 -7.13 -20.66 -9.33
C TYR A 288 -5.86 -21.32 -8.75
N ARG A 289 -5.93 -21.87 -7.53
CA ARG A 289 -4.77 -22.39 -6.80
C ARG A 289 -3.92 -23.37 -7.62
N GLN A 290 -4.57 -24.28 -8.38
CA GLN A 290 -3.88 -25.29 -9.16
C GLN A 290 -3.01 -24.67 -10.24
N ILE A 291 -3.57 -23.81 -11.07
CA ILE A 291 -2.82 -23.14 -12.16
C ILE A 291 -1.76 -22.19 -11.60
N LEU A 292 -2.04 -21.47 -10.53
CA LEU A 292 -1.07 -20.57 -9.89
C LEU A 292 0.16 -21.36 -9.37
N GLY A 293 -0.04 -22.57 -8.84
CA GLY A 293 1.05 -23.46 -8.48
C GLY A 293 1.85 -23.95 -9.69
N GLN A 294 1.18 -24.33 -10.79
CA GLN A 294 1.82 -24.79 -12.03
C GLN A 294 2.70 -23.72 -12.69
N ILE A 295 2.26 -22.46 -12.69
CA ILE A 295 3.02 -21.35 -13.25
C ILE A 295 4.06 -20.75 -12.28
N GLY A 296 4.22 -21.33 -11.08
CA GLY A 296 5.15 -20.84 -10.06
C GLY A 296 4.83 -19.43 -9.55
N ALA A 297 3.54 -19.07 -9.47
CA ALA A 297 3.12 -17.77 -8.99
C ALA A 297 3.26 -17.66 -7.46
N ILE A 298 3.67 -16.47 -7.00
CA ILE A 298 3.69 -16.10 -5.57
C ILE A 298 2.28 -15.63 -5.20
N CYS A 299 1.53 -16.48 -4.49
CA CYS A 299 0.19 -16.15 -4.03
C CYS A 299 0.25 -15.26 -2.78
N CYS A 300 -0.43 -14.11 -2.81
CA CYS A 300 -0.54 -13.17 -1.71
C CYS A 300 -2.00 -13.05 -1.26
N GLN A 301 -2.33 -13.61 -0.09
CA GLN A 301 -3.69 -13.58 0.45
C GLN A 301 -4.05 -12.22 1.08
N SER A 302 -3.03 -11.41 1.37
CA SER A 302 -3.17 -10.08 1.97
C SER A 302 -2.17 -9.09 1.40
N LEU A 303 -2.44 -7.78 1.58
CA LEU A 303 -1.47 -6.73 1.26
C LEU A 303 -0.21 -6.82 2.14
N GLY A 304 -0.31 -7.40 3.34
CA GLY A 304 0.85 -7.67 4.21
C GLY A 304 1.79 -8.70 3.61
N GLU A 305 1.27 -9.84 3.11
CA GLU A 305 2.06 -10.87 2.41
C GLU A 305 2.67 -10.33 1.12
N LEU A 306 1.91 -9.54 0.36
CA LEU A 306 2.43 -8.85 -0.83
C LEU A 306 3.59 -7.92 -0.48
N GLN A 307 3.48 -7.16 0.59
CA GLN A 307 4.55 -6.28 1.06
C GLN A 307 5.82 -7.06 1.38
N GLN A 308 5.71 -8.18 2.09
CA GLN A 308 6.84 -9.03 2.43
C GLN A 308 7.51 -9.59 1.16
N SER A 309 6.70 -10.08 0.21
CA SER A 309 7.19 -10.57 -1.08
C SER A 309 7.91 -9.49 -1.89
N LEU A 310 7.33 -8.28 -1.96
CA LEU A 310 7.96 -7.15 -2.65
C LEU A 310 9.28 -6.71 -1.99
N ARG A 311 9.39 -6.72 -0.67
CA ARG A 311 10.65 -6.42 0.05
C ARG A 311 11.73 -7.46 -0.25
N THR A 312 11.39 -8.74 -0.25
CA THR A 312 12.30 -9.85 -0.59
C THR A 312 12.79 -9.73 -2.02
N LEU A 313 11.90 -9.50 -2.98
CA LEU A 313 12.25 -9.31 -4.38
C LEU A 313 13.13 -8.06 -4.59
N GLN A 314 12.84 -6.97 -3.89
CA GLN A 314 13.61 -5.74 -3.98
C GLN A 314 15.06 -5.94 -3.52
N SER A 315 15.28 -6.65 -2.42
CA SER A 315 16.62 -6.97 -1.93
C SER A 315 17.42 -7.81 -2.94
N THR A 316 16.76 -8.78 -3.60
CA THR A 316 17.36 -9.62 -4.64
C THR A 316 17.75 -8.81 -5.89
N VAL A 317 16.87 -7.91 -6.35
CA VAL A 317 17.12 -7.05 -7.52
C VAL A 317 18.25 -6.06 -7.25
N LEU A 318 18.27 -5.43 -6.09
CA LEU A 318 19.29 -4.46 -5.71
C LEU A 318 20.65 -5.14 -5.41
N GLY A 319 20.63 -6.36 -4.85
CA GLY A 319 21.83 -7.16 -4.63
C GLY A 319 22.52 -7.57 -5.92
N ARG A 320 21.77 -7.93 -6.96
CA ARG A 320 22.33 -8.26 -8.29
C ARG A 320 22.98 -7.06 -8.99
N LYS A 321 22.59 -5.82 -8.69
CA LYS A 321 23.19 -4.59 -9.24
C LYS A 321 24.49 -4.18 -8.53
N ARG A 322 24.85 -4.80 -7.40
CA ARG A 322 26.06 -4.47 -6.61
C ARG A 322 27.23 -5.44 -6.84
N LEU A 323 27.05 -6.48 -7.63
CA LEU A 323 28.14 -7.35 -8.06
C LEU A 323 28.77 -6.73 -9.33
N PRO A 324 30.10 -6.45 -9.33
CA PRO A 324 30.81 -5.83 -10.45
C PRO A 324 30.83 -6.71 -11.69
#